data_322a46a6f3ceb568dd29b7e48bd06e57
#
_entry.id   322a46a6f3ceb568dd29b7e48bd06e57
#
_cell.length_a   1.000
_cell.length_b   1.000
_cell.length_c   1.000
_cell.angle_alpha   90.00
_cell.angle_beta   90.00
_cell.angle_gamma   90.00
#
_symmetry.space_group_name_H-M   'P 1'
#
loop_
_entity.id
_entity.type
_entity.pdbx_description
1 polymer ?
#
loop_
_entity_poly.entity_id
_entity_poly.type
_entity_poly.pdbx_seq_one_letter_code
_entity_poly.pdbx_strand_id
1 'polypeptide(L)'
;FGRELRQLTWLTAVQAVVYLMMIPFRVLIALSAMSSGNPTAADKLNTLCLQIGFDRFENVLIVLIAGIICGLGVFSYVHSSVKVDLYHSLSIKREQLFLIKYEAGFVTFAVPYAAASLLGVLAGALYGAFRWRLMLEMAVCTLQHLLFFLCSYSGTILAVMMTGKIVTSVCAIA
;
A
#
# COMPACT_ATOMS: atom_id res chain seq x y z
N PHE A 1 -24.18 -2.54 2.96
CA PHE A 1 -22.96 -2.94 3.70
C PHE A 1 -22.20 -4.08 2.97
N GLY A 2 -22.87 -5.17 2.57
CA GLY A 2 -22.22 -6.33 1.96
C GLY A 2 -21.56 -6.08 0.58
N ARG A 3 -22.10 -5.19 -0.25
CA ARG A 3 -21.50 -4.84 -1.56
C ARG A 3 -20.25 -3.98 -1.43
N GLU A 4 -20.20 -3.11 -0.45
CA GLU A 4 -19.04 -2.26 -0.19
C GLU A 4 -17.88 -3.03 0.41
N LEU A 5 -18.16 -3.95 1.34
CA LEU A 5 -17.16 -4.88 1.84
C LEU A 5 -16.57 -5.73 0.71
N ARG A 6 -17.37 -6.18 -0.27
CA ARG A 6 -16.87 -6.89 -1.45
C ARG A 6 -15.97 -6.02 -2.34
N GLN A 7 -16.28 -4.75 -2.50
CA GLN A 7 -15.39 -3.85 -3.26
C GLN A 7 -14.07 -3.61 -2.52
N LEU A 8 -14.11 -3.41 -1.20
CA LEU A 8 -12.89 -3.27 -0.40
C LEU A 8 -12.07 -4.56 -0.37
N THR A 9 -12.69 -5.72 -0.21
CA THR A 9 -11.96 -7.02 -0.21
C THR A 9 -11.29 -7.30 -1.56
N TRP A 10 -11.92 -6.90 -2.67
CA TRP A 10 -11.28 -7.05 -3.98
C TRP A 10 -10.05 -6.14 -4.11
N LEU A 11 -10.15 -4.91 -3.65
CA LEU A 11 -9.04 -3.96 -3.66
C LEU A 11 -7.88 -4.44 -2.77
N THR A 12 -8.18 -4.94 -1.56
CA THR A 12 -7.17 -5.54 -0.67
C THR A 12 -6.53 -6.77 -1.29
N ALA A 13 -7.30 -7.62 -1.97
CA ALA A 13 -6.77 -8.82 -2.62
C ALA A 13 -5.80 -8.47 -3.75
N VAL A 14 -6.15 -7.51 -4.61
CA VAL A 14 -5.25 -7.05 -5.70
C VAL A 14 -3.97 -6.46 -5.11
N GLN A 15 -4.07 -5.60 -4.11
CA GLN A 15 -2.90 -5.01 -3.46
C GLN A 15 -2.05 -6.07 -2.77
N ALA A 16 -2.66 -7.05 -2.09
CA ALA A 16 -1.94 -8.15 -1.46
C ALA A 16 -1.12 -8.95 -2.48
N VAL A 17 -1.70 -9.28 -3.63
CA VAL A 17 -0.99 -10.00 -4.70
C VAL A 17 0.19 -9.18 -5.23
N VAL A 18 -0.01 -7.88 -5.48
CA VAL A 18 1.05 -6.98 -5.97
C VAL A 18 2.20 -6.90 -4.97
N TYR A 19 1.93 -6.69 -3.67
CA TYR A 19 2.99 -6.58 -2.66
C TYR A 19 3.68 -7.91 -2.38
N LEU A 20 2.94 -9.01 -2.45
CA LEU A 20 3.49 -10.35 -2.29
C LEU A 20 4.44 -10.72 -3.43
N MET A 21 4.13 -10.29 -4.66
CA MET A 21 5.03 -10.40 -5.81
C MET A 21 6.23 -9.46 -5.70
N MET A 22 6.03 -8.23 -5.19
CA MET A 22 7.09 -7.24 -5.16
C MET A 22 8.13 -7.49 -4.06
N ILE A 23 7.71 -7.73 -2.83
CA ILE A 23 8.63 -7.76 -1.68
C ILE A 23 9.24 -9.16 -1.51
N PRO A 24 8.50 -10.22 -1.12
CA PRO A 24 9.12 -11.51 -0.81
C PRO A 24 9.70 -12.20 -2.05
N PHE A 25 9.08 -12.06 -3.22
CA PHE A 25 9.56 -12.71 -4.43
C PHE A 25 10.90 -12.10 -4.92
N ARG A 26 11.02 -10.78 -4.90
CA ARG A 26 12.29 -10.10 -5.23
C ARG A 26 13.39 -10.42 -4.23
N VAL A 27 13.06 -10.48 -2.94
CA VAL A 27 14.00 -10.89 -1.89
C VAL A 27 14.50 -12.31 -2.15
N LEU A 28 13.62 -13.25 -2.45
CA LEU A 28 13.99 -14.64 -2.75
C LEU A 28 14.89 -14.72 -3.98
N ILE A 29 14.55 -14.03 -5.07
CA ILE A 29 15.39 -14.03 -6.29
C ILE A 29 16.77 -13.44 -6.00
N ALA A 30 16.84 -12.31 -5.29
CA ALA A 30 18.10 -11.66 -4.98
C ALA A 30 19.00 -12.56 -4.10
N LEU A 31 18.42 -13.21 -3.10
CA LEU A 31 19.15 -14.12 -2.22
C LEU A 31 19.56 -15.43 -2.91
N SER A 32 18.72 -15.98 -3.80
CA SER A 32 19.05 -17.18 -4.57
C SER A 32 20.18 -16.91 -5.57
N ALA A 33 20.19 -15.74 -6.20
CA ALA A 33 21.27 -15.34 -7.11
C ALA A 33 22.61 -15.17 -6.39
N MET A 34 22.61 -14.78 -5.10
CA MET A 34 23.82 -14.67 -4.27
C MET A 34 24.28 -16.02 -3.70
N SER A 35 23.45 -17.03 -3.69
CA SER A 35 23.76 -18.36 -3.13
C SER A 35 24.91 -19.07 -3.87
N SER A 36 25.19 -18.72 -5.12
CA SER A 36 26.28 -19.30 -5.93
C SER A 36 27.68 -18.74 -5.62
N GLY A 37 27.77 -17.64 -4.85
CA GLY A 37 29.02 -17.08 -4.32
C GLY A 37 29.11 -17.26 -2.80
N ASN A 38 30.24 -16.92 -2.20
CA ASN A 38 30.38 -16.86 -0.71
C ASN A 38 30.10 -15.42 -0.21
N PRO A 39 28.89 -14.88 -0.32
CA PRO A 39 28.59 -13.52 0.09
C PRO A 39 28.65 -13.42 1.61
N THR A 40 29.24 -12.35 2.09
CA THR A 40 29.23 -12.05 3.53
C THR A 40 27.80 -11.70 4.00
N ALA A 41 27.54 -11.86 5.29
CA ALA A 41 26.22 -11.46 5.83
C ALA A 41 25.92 -9.97 5.63
N ALA A 42 26.96 -9.13 5.49
CA ALA A 42 26.81 -7.71 5.17
C ALA A 42 26.36 -7.48 3.73
N ASP A 43 26.87 -8.24 2.77
CA ASP A 43 26.49 -8.14 1.37
C ASP A 43 25.03 -8.56 1.16
N LYS A 44 24.61 -9.64 1.84
CA LYS A 44 23.20 -10.06 1.83
C LYS A 44 22.28 -8.98 2.39
N LEU A 45 22.65 -8.37 3.50
CA LEU A 45 21.89 -7.30 4.12
C LEU A 45 21.78 -6.07 3.20
N ASN A 46 22.88 -5.61 2.62
CA ASN A 46 22.88 -4.48 1.71
C ASN A 46 22.00 -4.76 0.47
N THR A 47 22.06 -5.96 -0.08
CA THR A 47 21.23 -6.34 -1.22
C THR A 47 19.75 -6.35 -0.86
N LEU A 48 19.39 -6.84 0.32
CA LEU A 48 18.01 -6.81 0.82
C LEU A 48 17.51 -5.37 0.98
N CYS A 49 18.29 -4.50 1.61
CA CYS A 49 17.94 -3.10 1.80
C CYS A 49 17.76 -2.38 0.47
N LEU A 50 18.60 -2.63 -0.53
CA LEU A 50 18.49 -2.06 -1.87
C LEU A 50 17.26 -2.58 -2.64
N GLN A 51 16.85 -3.85 -2.44
CA GLN A 51 15.69 -4.42 -3.14
C GLN A 51 14.35 -3.91 -2.57
N ILE A 52 14.29 -3.67 -1.27
CA ILE A 52 13.06 -3.30 -0.57
C ILE A 52 13.00 -1.78 -0.33
N GLY A 53 14.14 -1.12 -0.39
CA GLY A 53 14.31 0.29 -0.06
C GLY A 53 13.47 1.26 -0.89
N PHE A 54 13.26 2.44 -0.33
CA PHE A 54 12.59 3.57 -0.96
C PHE A 54 13.39 4.15 -2.15
N ASP A 55 14.67 3.83 -2.25
CA ASP A 55 15.56 4.28 -3.33
C ASP A 55 15.17 3.73 -4.72
N ARG A 56 14.36 2.67 -4.76
CA ARG A 56 13.85 2.17 -6.04
C ARG A 56 12.61 2.93 -6.48
N PHE A 57 12.75 3.67 -7.55
CA PHE A 57 11.67 4.41 -8.18
C PHE A 57 10.43 3.54 -8.46
N GLU A 58 10.63 2.27 -8.84
CA GLU A 58 9.54 1.33 -9.08
C GLU A 58 8.67 1.11 -7.84
N ASN A 59 9.27 0.97 -6.65
CA ASN A 59 8.53 0.76 -5.40
C ASN A 59 7.69 1.99 -5.05
N VAL A 60 8.29 3.17 -5.18
CA VAL A 60 7.62 4.45 -4.93
C VAL A 60 6.44 4.63 -5.88
N LEU A 61 6.64 4.34 -7.17
CA LEU A 61 5.60 4.48 -8.19
C LEU A 61 4.42 3.55 -7.93
N ILE A 62 4.67 2.31 -7.51
CA ILE A 62 3.61 1.35 -7.18
C ILE A 62 2.81 1.80 -5.96
N VAL A 63 3.47 2.32 -4.92
CA VAL A 63 2.79 2.85 -3.74
C VAL A 63 1.95 4.08 -4.09
N LEU A 64 2.46 4.95 -4.97
CA LEU A 64 1.72 6.11 -5.47
C LEU A 64 0.45 5.68 -6.23
N ILE A 65 0.59 4.77 -7.18
CA ILE A 65 -0.56 4.23 -7.94
C ILE A 65 -1.56 3.55 -7.01
N ALA A 66 -1.09 2.78 -6.02
CA ALA A 66 -1.94 2.15 -5.02
C ALA A 66 -2.74 3.18 -4.21
N GLY A 67 -2.12 4.29 -3.80
CA GLY A 67 -2.79 5.41 -3.12
C GLY A 67 -3.88 6.03 -3.97
N ILE A 68 -3.60 6.28 -5.25
CA ILE A 68 -4.58 6.84 -6.20
C ILE A 68 -5.76 5.88 -6.40
N ILE A 69 -5.50 4.61 -6.69
CA ILE A 69 -6.55 3.60 -6.91
C ILE A 69 -7.40 3.42 -5.65
N CYS A 70 -6.76 3.38 -4.49
CA CYS A 70 -7.45 3.25 -3.21
C CYS A 70 -8.34 4.47 -2.93
N GLY A 71 -7.83 5.68 -3.13
CA GLY A 71 -8.58 6.92 -2.96
C GLY A 71 -9.81 7.00 -3.87
N LEU A 72 -9.63 6.72 -5.15
CA LEU A 72 -10.72 6.66 -6.12
C LEU A 72 -11.73 5.56 -5.77
N GLY A 73 -11.25 4.37 -5.39
CA GLY A 73 -12.12 3.23 -5.06
C GLY A 73 -12.99 3.47 -3.84
N VAL A 74 -12.40 3.98 -2.75
CA VAL A 74 -13.10 4.22 -1.48
C VAL A 74 -14.07 5.39 -1.58
N PHE A 75 -13.69 6.48 -2.28
CA PHE A 75 -14.49 7.71 -2.37
C PHE A 75 -15.31 7.82 -3.66
N SER A 76 -15.32 6.79 -4.51
CA SER A 76 -16.15 6.74 -5.73
C SER A 76 -17.66 6.91 -5.47
N TYR A 77 -18.12 6.66 -4.26
CA TYR A 77 -19.53 6.84 -3.89
C TYR A 77 -20.00 8.29 -3.99
N VAL A 78 -19.11 9.27 -3.82
CA VAL A 78 -19.42 10.70 -3.90
C VAL A 78 -19.94 11.08 -5.29
N HIS A 79 -19.56 10.32 -6.33
CA HIS A 79 -19.98 10.55 -7.70
C HIS A 79 -21.30 9.85 -8.08
N SER A 80 -21.92 9.12 -7.14
CA SER A 80 -23.18 8.42 -7.38
C SER A 80 -24.30 9.04 -6.53
N SER A 81 -25.24 9.73 -7.15
CA SER A 81 -26.39 10.35 -6.48
C SER A 81 -27.16 9.34 -5.62
N VAL A 82 -27.41 8.14 -6.15
CA VAL A 82 -28.12 7.07 -5.43
C VAL A 82 -27.40 6.64 -4.14
N LYS A 83 -26.07 6.61 -4.16
CA LYS A 83 -25.29 6.26 -2.97
C LYS A 83 -25.23 7.41 -1.97
N VAL A 84 -25.14 8.64 -2.46
CA VAL A 84 -25.15 9.83 -1.63
C VAL A 84 -26.48 9.96 -0.88
N ASP A 85 -27.62 9.76 -1.57
CA ASP A 85 -28.95 9.79 -0.96
C ASP A 85 -29.12 8.71 0.11
N LEU A 86 -28.62 7.49 -0.16
CA LEU A 86 -28.61 6.41 0.82
C LEU A 86 -27.82 6.77 2.07
N TYR A 87 -26.66 7.42 1.92
CA TYR A 87 -25.85 7.83 3.07
C TYR A 87 -26.46 9.02 3.82
N HIS A 88 -27.19 9.89 3.13
CA HIS A 88 -27.94 10.98 3.76
C HIS A 88 -29.15 10.50 4.58
N SER A 89 -29.71 9.33 4.26
CA SER A 89 -30.80 8.72 5.03
C SER A 89 -30.33 8.02 6.30
N LEU A 90 -29.02 7.77 6.45
CA LEU A 90 -28.42 7.22 7.67
C LEU A 90 -28.25 8.33 8.72
N SER A 91 -28.64 8.05 9.95
CA SER A 91 -28.49 8.97 11.11
C SER A 91 -27.04 9.12 11.61
N ILE A 92 -26.05 8.98 10.70
CA ILE A 92 -24.62 9.07 11.00
C ILE A 92 -24.11 10.46 10.60
N LYS A 93 -23.31 11.10 11.46
CA LYS A 93 -22.67 12.38 11.16
C LYS A 93 -21.71 12.21 9.96
N ARG A 94 -21.71 13.18 9.06
CA ARG A 94 -20.85 13.17 7.85
C ARG A 94 -19.37 12.98 8.16
N GLU A 95 -18.90 13.59 9.26
CA GLU A 95 -17.53 13.46 9.74
C GLU A 95 -17.17 12.02 10.10
N GLN A 96 -18.08 11.32 10.79
CA GLN A 96 -17.87 9.92 11.17
C GLN A 96 -17.84 9.00 9.95
N LEU A 97 -18.73 9.24 8.98
CA LEU A 97 -18.72 8.48 7.73
C LEU A 97 -17.41 8.67 6.97
N PHE A 98 -16.92 9.90 6.89
CA PHE A 98 -15.64 10.22 6.25
C PHE A 98 -14.48 9.49 6.94
N LEU A 99 -14.39 9.57 8.26
CA LEU A 99 -13.34 8.91 9.04
C LEU A 99 -13.35 7.39 8.85
N ILE A 100 -14.51 6.76 8.95
CA ILE A 100 -14.65 5.30 8.76
C ILE A 100 -14.18 4.90 7.36
N LYS A 101 -14.52 5.66 6.34
CA LYS A 101 -14.08 5.39 4.95
C LYS A 101 -12.58 5.63 4.78
N TYR A 102 -12.06 6.69 5.38
CA TYR A 102 -10.64 7.03 5.34
C TYR A 102 -9.79 5.92 6.00
N GLU A 103 -10.17 5.51 7.20
CA GLU A 103 -9.50 4.43 7.92
C GLU A 103 -9.61 3.10 7.18
N ALA A 104 -10.77 2.77 6.63
CA ALA A 104 -10.95 1.55 5.84
C ALA A 104 -10.01 1.50 4.64
N GLY A 105 -9.85 2.61 3.92
CA GLY A 105 -8.90 2.69 2.80
C GLY A 105 -7.45 2.57 3.25
N PHE A 106 -7.07 3.18 4.36
CA PHE A 106 -5.74 3.04 4.95
C PHE A 106 -5.42 1.60 5.35
N VAL A 107 -6.35 0.93 6.05
CA VAL A 107 -6.20 -0.47 6.46
C VAL A 107 -6.09 -1.40 5.25
N THR A 108 -6.81 -1.11 4.17
CA THR A 108 -6.77 -1.86 2.90
C THR A 108 -5.35 -1.90 2.30
N PHE A 109 -4.54 -0.86 2.51
CA PHE A 109 -3.13 -0.82 2.11
C PHE A 109 -2.21 -1.36 3.22
N ALA A 110 -2.37 -0.87 4.45
CA ALA A 110 -1.42 -1.12 5.54
C ALA A 110 -1.30 -2.61 5.89
N VAL A 111 -2.43 -3.33 5.92
CA VAL A 111 -2.44 -4.76 6.30
C VAL A 111 -1.68 -5.62 5.29
N PRO A 112 -1.99 -5.63 3.98
CA PRO A 112 -1.25 -6.46 3.03
C PRO A 112 0.21 -6.03 2.88
N TYR A 113 0.50 -4.73 2.98
CA TYR A 113 1.88 -4.24 2.93
C TYR A 113 2.71 -4.72 4.13
N ALA A 114 2.16 -4.62 5.36
CA ALA A 114 2.82 -5.13 6.57
C ALA A 114 3.01 -6.65 6.50
N ALA A 115 2.02 -7.39 6.03
CA ALA A 115 2.15 -8.84 5.85
C ALA A 115 3.25 -9.20 4.85
N ALA A 116 3.32 -8.51 3.71
CA ALA A 116 4.36 -8.73 2.71
C ALA A 116 5.76 -8.35 3.22
N SER A 117 5.89 -7.28 4.00
CA SER A 117 7.17 -6.89 4.62
C SER A 117 7.65 -7.92 5.67
N LEU A 118 6.75 -8.45 6.48
CA LEU A 118 7.06 -9.54 7.41
C LEU A 118 7.52 -10.81 6.69
N LEU A 119 6.86 -11.18 5.59
CA LEU A 119 7.28 -12.31 4.76
C LEU A 119 8.66 -12.07 4.13
N GLY A 120 8.97 -10.84 3.74
CA GLY A 120 10.30 -10.44 3.27
C GLY A 120 11.38 -10.63 4.35
N VAL A 121 11.11 -10.24 5.60
CA VAL A 121 12.01 -10.45 6.74
C VAL A 121 12.19 -11.95 7.02
N LEU A 122 11.12 -12.73 7.01
CA LEU A 122 11.19 -14.19 7.18
C LEU A 122 12.02 -14.85 6.10
N ALA A 123 11.85 -14.46 4.84
CA ALA A 123 12.68 -14.93 3.73
C ALA A 123 14.16 -14.60 3.97
N GLY A 124 14.48 -13.38 4.38
CA GLY A 124 15.84 -12.99 4.76
C GLY A 124 16.41 -13.82 5.90
N ALA A 125 15.60 -14.15 6.91
CA ALA A 125 15.99 -14.99 8.04
C ALA A 125 16.36 -16.42 7.61
N LEU A 126 15.59 -17.03 6.70
CA LEU A 126 15.84 -18.37 6.16
C LEU A 126 17.21 -18.47 5.45
N TYR A 127 17.67 -17.39 4.83
CA TYR A 127 18.98 -17.32 4.16
C TYR A 127 20.13 -16.84 5.08
N GLY A 128 19.89 -16.79 6.40
CA GLY A 128 20.92 -16.43 7.39
C GLY A 128 21.30 -14.93 7.40
N ALA A 129 20.48 -14.08 6.81
CA ALA A 129 20.67 -12.62 6.80
C ALA A 129 20.01 -11.93 8.02
N PHE A 130 19.49 -12.71 8.99
CA PHE A 130 18.79 -12.17 10.15
C PHE A 130 19.74 -11.41 11.06
N ARG A 131 19.55 -10.09 11.14
CA ARG A 131 20.24 -9.19 12.08
C ARG A 131 19.25 -8.14 12.56
N TRP A 132 19.45 -7.62 13.77
CA TRP A 132 18.66 -6.51 14.32
C TRP A 132 18.60 -5.30 13.38
N ARG A 133 19.70 -5.01 12.71
CA ARG A 133 19.78 -3.94 11.71
C ARG A 133 18.80 -4.15 10.55
N LEU A 134 18.61 -5.38 10.08
CA LEU A 134 17.62 -5.69 9.03
C LEU A 134 16.20 -5.33 9.48
N MET A 135 15.85 -5.65 10.72
CA MET A 135 14.52 -5.31 11.25
C MET A 135 14.30 -3.79 11.31
N LEU A 136 15.32 -3.04 11.74
CA LEU A 136 15.24 -1.58 11.78
C LEU A 136 15.10 -0.96 10.38
N GLU A 137 15.94 -1.37 9.43
CA GLU A 137 15.87 -0.89 8.04
C GLU A 137 14.52 -1.22 7.41
N MET A 138 13.99 -2.43 7.62
CA MET A 138 12.68 -2.83 7.15
C MET A 138 11.54 -2.00 7.79
N ALA A 139 11.64 -1.73 9.09
CA ALA A 139 10.66 -0.89 9.79
C ALA A 139 10.68 0.54 9.26
N VAL A 140 11.86 1.13 9.04
CA VAL A 140 12.02 2.47 8.47
C VAL A 140 11.45 2.52 7.04
N CYS A 141 11.80 1.55 6.18
CA CYS A 141 11.25 1.47 4.82
C CYS A 141 9.72 1.32 4.82
N THR A 142 9.19 0.48 5.71
CA THR A 142 7.74 0.32 5.85
C THR A 142 7.07 1.62 6.26
N LEU A 143 7.64 2.34 7.21
CA LEU A 143 7.14 3.63 7.65
C LEU A 143 7.18 4.68 6.52
N GLN A 144 8.27 4.75 5.77
CA GLN A 144 8.40 5.65 4.62
C GLN A 144 7.33 5.38 3.56
N HIS A 145 7.11 4.12 3.20
CA HIS A 145 6.07 3.74 2.24
C HIS A 145 4.66 4.03 2.75
N LEU A 146 4.40 3.83 4.06
CA LEU A 146 3.12 4.19 4.68
C LEU A 146 2.87 5.70 4.63
N LEU A 147 3.88 6.51 4.95
CA LEU A 147 3.78 7.97 4.88
C LEU A 147 3.55 8.44 3.43
N PHE A 148 4.27 7.88 2.49
CA PHE A 148 4.11 8.22 1.07
C PHE A 148 2.73 7.81 0.55
N PHE A 149 2.24 6.62 0.93
CA PHE A 149 0.88 6.21 0.64
C PHE A 149 -0.14 7.19 1.22
N LEU A 150 0.00 7.60 2.48
CA LEU A 150 -0.90 8.57 3.11
C LEU A 150 -0.93 9.90 2.36
N CYS A 151 0.21 10.40 1.90
CA CYS A 151 0.28 11.62 1.10
C CYS A 151 -0.48 11.47 -0.22
N SER A 152 -0.21 10.41 -0.98
CA SER A 152 -0.88 10.16 -2.27
C SER A 152 -2.38 9.88 -2.10
N TYR A 153 -2.75 9.12 -1.09
CA TYR A 153 -4.14 8.80 -0.75
C TYR A 153 -4.94 10.05 -0.35
N SER A 154 -4.39 10.86 0.56
CA SER A 154 -5.03 12.13 0.99
C SER A 154 -5.14 13.12 -0.15
N GLY A 155 -4.11 13.24 -0.99
CA GLY A 155 -4.15 14.09 -2.19
C GLY A 155 -5.24 13.65 -3.17
N THR A 156 -5.39 12.35 -3.38
CA THR A 156 -6.45 11.79 -4.22
C THR A 156 -7.84 12.07 -3.67
N ILE A 157 -8.04 11.90 -2.36
CA ILE A 157 -9.33 12.21 -1.72
C ILE A 157 -9.67 13.69 -1.89
N LEU A 158 -8.70 14.58 -1.68
CA LEU A 158 -8.88 16.01 -1.85
C LEU A 158 -9.27 16.34 -3.30
N ALA A 159 -8.60 15.75 -4.29
CA ALA A 159 -8.94 15.92 -5.69
C ALA A 159 -10.36 15.42 -6.02
N VAL A 160 -10.76 14.25 -5.49
CA VAL A 160 -12.11 13.70 -5.66
C VAL A 160 -13.18 14.61 -5.06
N MET A 161 -12.92 15.15 -3.87
CA MET A 161 -13.87 16.06 -3.19
C MET A 161 -14.01 17.41 -3.90
N MET A 162 -12.91 17.95 -4.47
CA MET A 162 -12.91 19.26 -5.14
C MET A 162 -13.53 19.23 -6.53
N THR A 163 -13.37 18.13 -7.28
CA THR A 163 -13.72 18.09 -8.70
C THR A 163 -15.13 17.61 -9.01
N GLY A 164 -15.78 16.88 -8.11
CA GLY A 164 -17.16 16.38 -8.28
C GLY A 164 -17.38 15.42 -9.45
N LYS A 165 -16.35 15.17 -10.31
CA LYS A 165 -16.38 14.19 -11.42
C LYS A 165 -15.11 13.36 -11.42
N ILE A 166 -15.24 12.04 -11.62
CA ILE A 166 -14.12 11.10 -11.60
C ILE A 166 -13.04 11.47 -12.65
N VAL A 167 -13.45 11.81 -13.87
CA VAL A 167 -12.53 12.15 -14.97
C VAL A 167 -11.67 13.37 -14.64
N THR A 168 -12.29 14.42 -14.10
CA THR A 168 -11.57 15.64 -13.70
C THR A 168 -10.68 15.40 -12.48
N SER A 169 -11.06 14.49 -11.58
CA SER A 169 -10.19 14.09 -10.44
C SER A 169 -8.92 13.40 -10.92
N VAL A 170 -9.01 12.51 -11.90
CA VAL A 170 -7.82 11.84 -12.47
C VAL A 170 -6.90 12.86 -13.15
N CYS A 171 -7.46 13.80 -13.93
CA CYS A 171 -6.67 14.87 -14.56
C CYS A 171 -6.02 15.84 -13.54
N ALA A 172 -6.60 16.01 -12.35
CA ALA A 172 -6.04 16.88 -11.31
C ALA A 172 -4.89 16.21 -10.53
N ILE A 173 -4.74 14.89 -10.62
CA ILE A 173 -3.69 14.12 -9.94
C ILE A 173 -2.48 13.90 -10.87
N ALA A 174 -2.68 13.91 -12.19
CA ALA A 174 -1.64 13.75 -13.20
C ALA A 174 -0.81 15.01 -13.38
#